data_6c94c271b50f5edcc87383ca643fc92f
#
_entry.id   6c94c271b50f5edcc87383ca643fc92f
#
_cell.length_a   1.000
_cell.length_b   1.000
_cell.length_c   1.000
_cell.angle_alpha   90.00
_cell.angle_beta   90.00
_cell.angle_gamma   90.00
#
_symmetry.space_group_name_H-M   'P 1'
#
loop_
_entity.id
_entity.type
_entity.pdbx_description
1 polymer ?
#
loop_
_entity_poly.entity_id
_entity_poly.type
_entity_poly.pdbx_seq_one_letter_code
_entity_poly.pdbx_strand_id
1 'polypeptide(L)'
;INAPLGLPIFAEAIEELKDLDIAYSRNAGEIFNSQKIVLADDRLLMPSGTPVSAMSPQGMENRRNEMKLPHFVKNVFGQDEKEFYQEINPQLNTDTRISGINALLSQLGYKIGFSNGYFVFNESSGIQTATGVEAEQQRTVQFIKDVRDKLESCLNEVIYALNVYADLYGLAPVG
;
A
#
# COMPACT_ATOMS: atom_id res chain seq x y z
N ILE A 1 -11.94 27.37 -9.82
CA ILE A 1 -10.62 27.96 -9.52
C ILE A 1 -9.91 28.08 -10.85
N ASN A 2 -9.87 29.32 -11.42
CA ASN A 2 -9.11 29.60 -12.64
C ASN A 2 -7.61 29.79 -12.24
N ALA A 3 -6.93 28.69 -11.94
CA ALA A 3 -5.48 28.74 -11.82
C ALA A 3 -4.89 28.71 -13.24
N PRO A 4 -4.01 29.65 -13.62
CA PRO A 4 -3.34 29.66 -14.91
C PRO A 4 -2.39 28.44 -15.10
N LEU A 5 -2.03 27.83 -13.98
CA LEU A 5 -1.29 26.57 -13.94
C LEU A 5 -2.29 25.47 -13.61
N GLY A 6 -2.36 24.43 -14.42
CA GLY A 6 -3.21 23.28 -14.16
C GLY A 6 -2.94 22.67 -12.77
N LEU A 7 -3.99 22.23 -12.11
CA LEU A 7 -3.87 21.47 -10.86
C LEU A 7 -3.84 19.97 -11.20
N PRO A 8 -3.01 19.19 -10.49
CA PRO A 8 -3.03 17.74 -10.67
C PRO A 8 -4.39 17.18 -10.24
N ILE A 9 -4.85 16.14 -10.93
CA ILE A 9 -6.15 15.49 -10.71
C ILE A 9 -6.33 15.06 -9.23
N PHE A 10 -5.24 14.69 -8.57
CA PHE A 10 -5.24 14.23 -7.18
C PHE A 10 -5.05 15.35 -6.14
N ALA A 11 -5.04 16.63 -6.55
CA ALA A 11 -4.75 17.75 -5.63
C ALA A 11 -5.74 17.80 -4.44
N GLU A 12 -6.99 17.45 -4.68
CA GLU A 12 -8.03 17.46 -3.64
C GLU A 12 -8.03 16.18 -2.78
N ALA A 13 -7.26 15.17 -3.17
CA ALA A 13 -7.23 13.85 -2.53
C ALA A 13 -5.88 13.53 -1.85
N ILE A 14 -5.05 14.54 -1.58
CA ILE A 14 -3.71 14.36 -0.99
C ILE A 14 -3.80 13.76 0.42
N GLU A 15 -4.79 14.12 1.21
CA GLU A 15 -4.98 13.59 2.57
C GLU A 15 -5.32 12.09 2.52
N GLU A 16 -6.22 11.69 1.62
CA GLU A 16 -6.58 10.29 1.42
C GLU A 16 -5.42 9.45 0.90
N LEU A 17 -4.56 10.05 0.06
CA LEU A 17 -3.33 9.38 -0.40
C LEU A 17 -2.36 9.14 0.76
N LYS A 18 -2.22 10.08 1.68
CA LYS A 18 -1.40 9.89 2.89
C LYS A 18 -1.97 8.81 3.80
N ASP A 19 -3.28 8.83 4.03
CA ASP A 19 -3.94 7.81 4.85
C ASP A 19 -3.80 6.43 4.23
N LEU A 20 -3.89 6.33 2.91
CA LEU A 20 -3.68 5.09 2.17
C LEU A 20 -2.23 4.58 2.31
N ASP A 21 -1.23 5.45 2.19
CA ASP A 21 0.18 5.11 2.38
C ASP A 21 0.43 4.56 3.79
N ILE A 22 -0.13 5.20 4.81
CA ILE A 22 -0.07 4.74 6.19
C ILE A 22 -0.75 3.36 6.34
N ALA A 23 -1.92 3.17 5.72
CA ALA A 23 -2.65 1.90 5.79
C ALA A 23 -1.86 0.74 5.15
N TYR A 24 -1.24 0.98 3.99
CA TYR A 24 -0.35 0.00 3.34
C TYR A 24 0.89 -0.31 4.18
N SER A 25 1.53 0.70 4.73
CA SER A 25 2.72 0.54 5.59
C SER A 25 2.38 -0.27 6.84
N ARG A 26 1.23 -0.02 7.47
CA ARG A 26 0.74 -0.79 8.62
C ARG A 26 0.41 -2.23 8.26
N ASN A 27 -0.17 -2.46 7.07
CA ASN A 27 -0.47 -3.81 6.61
C ASN A 27 0.82 -4.63 6.42
N ALA A 28 1.84 -4.06 5.78
CA ALA A 28 3.14 -4.68 5.64
C ALA A 28 3.80 -4.97 7.00
N GLY A 29 3.72 -4.02 7.94
CA GLY A 29 4.22 -4.18 9.30
C GLY A 29 3.52 -5.31 10.08
N GLU A 30 2.21 -5.49 9.90
CA GLU A 30 1.49 -6.59 10.54
C GLU A 30 1.85 -7.94 9.95
N ILE A 31 1.98 -8.05 8.64
CA ILE A 31 2.44 -9.27 8.00
C ILE A 31 3.81 -9.67 8.55
N PHE A 32 4.70 -8.69 8.73
CA PHE A 32 6.00 -8.94 9.33
C PHE A 32 5.90 -9.36 10.80
N ASN A 33 5.07 -8.69 11.60
CA ASN A 33 4.90 -8.95 13.02
C ASN A 33 4.03 -10.18 13.34
N SER A 34 3.27 -10.68 12.38
CA SER A 34 2.43 -11.88 12.53
C SER A 34 3.19 -13.18 12.41
N GLN A 35 4.51 -13.13 12.25
CA GLN A 35 5.34 -14.32 12.24
C GLN A 35 5.27 -15.02 13.61
N LYS A 36 5.27 -16.34 13.56
CA LYS A 36 5.27 -17.17 14.76
C LYS A 36 6.42 -16.79 15.68
N ILE A 37 6.11 -16.45 16.93
CA ILE A 37 7.09 -16.14 17.97
C ILE A 37 7.18 -17.34 18.89
N VAL A 38 8.39 -17.85 19.10
CA VAL A 38 8.67 -18.91 20.06
C VAL A 38 9.39 -18.28 21.25
N LEU A 39 8.79 -18.40 22.41
CA LEU A 39 9.44 -18.08 23.69
C LEU A 39 9.96 -19.40 24.26
N ALA A 40 11.27 -19.52 24.38
CA ALA A 40 11.90 -20.71 24.90
C ALA A 40 12.87 -20.35 26.04
N ASP A 41 12.97 -21.22 27.03
CA ASP A 41 13.97 -21.11 28.08
C ASP A 41 15.37 -21.34 27.48
N ASP A 42 16.36 -20.60 28.01
CA ASP A 42 17.76 -20.73 27.62
C ASP A 42 18.28 -22.18 27.77
N ARG A 43 17.74 -22.90 28.73
CA ARG A 43 18.07 -24.32 28.98
C ARG A 43 17.66 -25.25 27.83
N LEU A 44 16.57 -24.90 27.09
CA LEU A 44 16.11 -25.65 25.94
C LEU A 44 16.93 -25.34 24.68
N LEU A 45 17.55 -24.17 24.63
CA LEU A 45 18.36 -23.73 23.50
C LEU A 45 19.82 -24.16 23.62
N MET A 46 20.26 -24.54 24.81
CA MET A 46 21.59 -25.04 25.03
C MET A 46 21.65 -26.58 24.89
N PRO A 47 22.57 -27.11 24.10
CA PRO A 47 22.78 -28.56 24.07
C PRO A 47 23.13 -29.04 25.49
N SER A 48 22.46 -30.10 25.91
CA SER A 48 22.67 -30.76 27.23
C SER A 48 24.13 -31.14 27.39
N GLY A 49 24.88 -30.33 28.15
CA GLY A 49 26.30 -30.54 28.40
C GLY A 49 26.93 -29.37 29.16
N THR A 50 28.07 -29.58 29.78
CA THR A 50 28.85 -28.62 30.55
C THR A 50 28.85 -27.20 29.95
N PRO A 51 28.78 -26.14 30.78
CA PRO A 51 28.78 -24.77 30.31
C PRO A 51 30.02 -24.51 29.46
N VAL A 52 29.79 -24.34 28.17
CA VAL A 52 30.84 -24.09 27.18
C VAL A 52 31.17 -22.60 27.24
N SER A 53 32.43 -22.27 27.47
CA SER A 53 32.88 -20.89 27.44
C SER A 53 32.51 -20.23 26.12
N ALA A 54 31.92 -19.03 26.14
CA ALA A 54 31.52 -18.28 24.95
C ALA A 54 32.66 -18.02 23.94
N MET A 55 33.90 -18.17 24.41
CA MET A 55 35.14 -18.02 23.61
C MET A 55 35.67 -19.36 23.06
N SER A 56 35.08 -20.50 23.41
CA SER A 56 35.50 -21.80 22.87
C SER A 56 34.99 -21.93 21.41
N PRO A 57 35.64 -22.78 20.57
CA PRO A 57 35.17 -23.05 19.22
C PRO A 57 33.71 -23.55 19.19
N GLN A 58 33.27 -24.32 20.16
CA GLN A 58 31.90 -24.80 20.31
C GLN A 58 30.94 -23.69 20.74
N GLY A 59 31.37 -22.78 21.61
CA GLY A 59 30.59 -21.58 21.99
C GLY A 59 30.37 -20.64 20.81
N MET A 60 31.35 -20.51 19.90
CA MET A 60 31.21 -19.73 18.67
C MET A 60 30.29 -20.44 17.67
N GLU A 61 30.33 -21.75 17.59
CA GLU A 61 29.44 -22.55 16.73
C GLU A 61 28.01 -22.52 17.24
N ASN A 62 27.79 -22.57 18.53
CA ASN A 62 26.49 -22.41 19.16
C ASN A 62 25.90 -21.02 18.87
N ARG A 63 26.68 -19.94 18.99
CA ARG A 63 26.26 -18.58 18.58
C ARG A 63 25.93 -18.50 17.08
N ARG A 64 26.65 -19.19 16.22
CA ARG A 64 26.33 -19.28 14.80
C ARG A 64 25.02 -20.03 14.56
N ASN A 65 24.71 -21.04 15.35
CA ASN A 65 23.47 -21.80 15.27
C ASN A 65 22.30 -21.01 15.85
N GLU A 66 22.50 -20.22 16.91
CA GLU A 66 21.53 -19.24 17.43
C GLU A 66 21.17 -18.19 16.35
N MET A 67 22.12 -17.74 15.54
CA MET A 67 21.85 -16.86 14.41
C MET A 67 21.06 -17.52 13.28
N LYS A 68 20.98 -18.84 13.24
CA LYS A 68 20.17 -19.59 12.27
C LYS A 68 18.77 -19.91 12.78
N LEU A 69 18.49 -19.67 14.07
CA LEU A 69 17.15 -19.77 14.63
C LEU A 69 16.26 -18.69 13.99
N PRO A 70 14.98 -18.96 13.80
CA PRO A 70 14.05 -17.95 13.28
C PRO A 70 14.17 -16.67 14.11
N HIS A 71 14.15 -15.52 13.48
CA HIS A 71 14.34 -14.18 14.08
C HIS A 71 13.43 -13.87 15.28
N PHE A 72 12.53 -14.75 15.63
CA PHE A 72 11.48 -14.58 16.64
C PHE A 72 11.60 -15.51 17.85
N VAL A 73 12.75 -16.12 18.08
CA VAL A 73 13.01 -16.82 19.33
C VAL A 73 13.47 -15.81 20.36
N LYS A 74 12.62 -15.51 21.33
CA LYS A 74 13.01 -14.73 22.51
C LYS A 74 13.39 -15.68 23.61
N ASN A 75 14.61 -15.51 24.11
CA ASN A 75 15.07 -16.16 25.31
C ASN A 75 14.40 -15.51 26.53
N VAL A 76 13.70 -16.31 27.32
CA VAL A 76 13.11 -15.89 28.60
C VAL A 76 13.94 -16.55 29.69
N PHE A 77 14.66 -15.73 30.47
CA PHE A 77 15.37 -16.23 31.65
C PHE A 77 14.33 -16.72 32.64
N GLY A 78 14.32 -18.02 32.85
CA GLY A 78 13.34 -18.69 33.69
C GLY A 78 13.40 -18.19 35.14
N GLN A 79 12.26 -17.89 35.69
CA GLN A 79 12.08 -17.58 37.09
C GLN A 79 11.81 -18.82 37.94
N ASP A 80 11.52 -19.96 37.31
CA ASP A 80 11.16 -21.19 38.04
C ASP A 80 11.84 -22.45 37.48
N GLU A 81 11.90 -23.51 38.26
CA GLU A 81 12.57 -24.78 37.98
C GLU A 81 12.02 -25.57 36.76
N LYS A 82 11.01 -25.07 36.07
CA LYS A 82 10.39 -25.74 34.91
C LYS A 82 10.83 -25.10 33.60
N GLU A 83 11.18 -25.97 32.66
CA GLU A 83 11.42 -25.59 31.25
C GLU A 83 10.21 -24.84 30.70
N PHE A 84 10.44 -23.61 30.26
CA PHE A 84 9.38 -22.78 29.67
C PHE A 84 9.47 -22.84 28.15
N TYR A 85 8.38 -23.25 27.52
CA TYR A 85 8.22 -23.21 26.08
C TYR A 85 6.81 -22.70 25.76
N GLN A 86 6.71 -21.61 25.03
CA GLN A 86 5.43 -21.06 24.59
C GLN A 86 5.51 -20.61 23.15
N GLU A 87 4.60 -21.09 22.35
CA GLU A 87 4.39 -20.61 21.00
C GLU A 87 3.30 -19.52 20.99
N ILE A 88 3.62 -18.36 20.43
CA ILE A 88 2.69 -17.28 20.19
C ILE A 88 2.48 -17.22 18.68
N ASN A 89 1.26 -17.52 18.24
CA ASN A 89 0.88 -17.48 16.85
C ASN A 89 -0.17 -16.36 16.67
N PRO A 90 0.26 -15.12 16.36
CA PRO A 90 -0.66 -14.01 16.17
C PRO A 90 -1.58 -14.29 14.97
N GLN A 91 -2.88 -14.05 15.14
CA GLN A 91 -3.81 -14.15 14.02
C GLN A 91 -3.71 -12.88 13.16
N LEU A 92 -3.59 -13.07 11.84
CA LEU A 92 -3.67 -12.01 10.86
C LEU A 92 -5.12 -11.55 10.68
N ASN A 93 -5.39 -10.27 10.90
CA ASN A 93 -6.68 -9.64 10.64
C ASN A 93 -6.77 -9.11 9.20
N THR A 94 -6.41 -9.93 8.23
CA THR A 94 -6.27 -9.53 6.82
C THR A 94 -7.57 -8.98 6.26
N ASP A 95 -8.70 -9.63 6.52
CA ASP A 95 -10.00 -9.23 5.96
C ASP A 95 -10.44 -7.85 6.45
N THR A 96 -10.30 -7.60 7.75
CA THR A 96 -10.63 -6.29 8.33
C THR A 96 -9.75 -5.18 7.76
N ARG A 97 -8.48 -5.47 7.50
CA ARG A 97 -7.54 -4.51 6.92
C ARG A 97 -7.82 -4.24 5.45
N ILE A 98 -8.07 -5.28 4.67
CA ILE A 98 -8.47 -5.13 3.26
C ILE A 98 -9.75 -4.30 3.18
N SER A 99 -10.72 -4.56 4.04
CA SER A 99 -11.94 -3.76 4.11
C SER A 99 -11.65 -2.28 4.42
N GLY A 100 -10.74 -1.99 5.35
CA GLY A 100 -10.30 -0.63 5.66
C GLY A 100 -9.59 0.05 4.48
N ILE A 101 -8.69 -0.65 3.80
CA ILE A 101 -8.00 -0.15 2.60
C ILE A 101 -9.02 0.11 1.48
N ASN A 102 -9.98 -0.78 1.27
CA ASN A 102 -11.03 -0.61 0.28
C ASN A 102 -11.90 0.63 0.56
N ALA A 103 -12.21 0.91 1.82
CA ALA A 103 -12.92 2.12 2.20
C ALA A 103 -12.12 3.40 1.84
N LEU A 104 -10.82 3.42 2.12
CA LEU A 104 -9.94 4.53 1.73
C LEU A 104 -9.82 4.68 0.21
N LEU A 105 -9.70 3.57 -0.53
CA LEU A 105 -9.68 3.57 -2.00
C LEU A 105 -11.00 4.09 -2.60
N SER A 106 -12.14 3.75 -2.00
CA SER A 106 -13.44 4.27 -2.40
C SER A 106 -13.54 5.77 -2.19
N GLN A 107 -13.08 6.29 -1.04
CA GLN A 107 -13.06 7.72 -0.75
C GLN A 107 -12.12 8.47 -1.70
N LEU A 108 -10.93 7.93 -1.93
CA LEU A 108 -9.96 8.46 -2.87
C LEU A 108 -10.57 8.55 -4.28
N GLY A 109 -11.14 7.45 -4.78
CA GLY A 109 -11.78 7.41 -6.09
C GLY A 109 -12.90 8.44 -6.21
N TYR A 110 -13.75 8.54 -5.18
CA TYR A 110 -14.84 9.51 -5.15
C TYR A 110 -14.33 10.96 -5.23
N LYS A 111 -13.29 11.33 -4.50
CA LYS A 111 -12.72 12.69 -4.52
C LYS A 111 -12.08 13.04 -5.85
N ILE A 112 -11.41 12.09 -6.50
CA ILE A 112 -10.79 12.30 -7.81
C ILE A 112 -11.84 12.42 -8.94
N GLY A 113 -13.04 11.87 -8.74
CA GLY A 113 -14.12 11.92 -9.73
C GLY A 113 -14.47 10.57 -10.35
N PHE A 114 -13.88 9.49 -9.88
CA PHE A 114 -14.23 8.14 -10.31
C PHE A 114 -15.50 7.61 -9.62
N SER A 115 -16.08 6.60 -10.23
CA SER A 115 -17.20 5.87 -9.65
C SER A 115 -16.77 5.12 -8.39
N ASN A 116 -17.71 4.91 -7.47
CA ASN A 116 -17.47 4.12 -6.27
C ASN A 116 -17.04 2.69 -6.65
N GLY A 117 -16.08 2.13 -5.93
CA GLY A 117 -15.59 0.77 -6.21
C GLY A 117 -14.58 0.64 -7.35
N TYR A 118 -14.27 1.71 -8.11
CA TYR A 118 -13.33 1.63 -9.24
C TYR A 118 -11.93 1.14 -8.85
N PHE A 119 -11.44 1.50 -7.68
CA PHE A 119 -10.12 1.13 -7.18
C PHE A 119 -10.14 0.03 -6.12
N VAL A 120 -11.30 -0.54 -5.81
CA VAL A 120 -11.48 -1.50 -4.72
C VAL A 120 -10.98 -2.89 -5.10
N PHE A 121 -10.29 -3.56 -4.17
CA PHE A 121 -9.87 -4.94 -4.33
C PHE A 121 -11.00 -5.91 -3.99
N ASN A 122 -11.20 -6.93 -4.79
CA ASN A 122 -12.10 -8.05 -4.50
C ASN A 122 -13.57 -7.70 -4.22
N GLU A 123 -14.12 -6.66 -4.82
CA GLU A 123 -15.57 -6.61 -4.91
C GLU A 123 -16.00 -7.77 -5.84
N SER A 124 -16.54 -8.82 -5.21
CA SER A 124 -17.34 -9.79 -5.94
C SER A 124 -18.49 -9.00 -6.54
N SER A 125 -18.36 -8.62 -7.80
CA SER A 125 -19.46 -8.06 -8.53
C SER A 125 -20.55 -9.11 -8.56
N GLY A 126 -21.54 -8.97 -7.66
CA GLY A 126 -22.78 -9.70 -7.81
C GLY A 126 -23.27 -9.49 -9.23
N ILE A 127 -24.11 -10.38 -9.75
CA ILE A 127 -24.69 -10.28 -11.08
C ILE A 127 -25.33 -8.90 -11.23
N GLN A 128 -24.57 -7.96 -11.75
CA GLN A 128 -25.06 -6.61 -12.03
C GLN A 128 -25.73 -6.63 -13.41
N THR A 129 -26.88 -6.00 -13.52
CA THR A 129 -27.51 -5.79 -14.82
C THR A 129 -26.68 -4.78 -15.63
N ALA A 130 -26.63 -4.93 -16.95
CA ALA A 130 -25.89 -4.01 -17.83
C ALA A 130 -26.23 -2.53 -17.56
N THR A 131 -27.49 -2.23 -17.31
CA THR A 131 -27.98 -0.89 -16.96
C THR A 131 -27.43 -0.40 -15.59
N GLY A 132 -27.26 -1.30 -14.63
CA GLY A 132 -26.66 -0.97 -13.32
C GLY A 132 -25.19 -0.61 -13.48
N VAL A 133 -24.44 -1.37 -14.26
CA VAL A 133 -23.01 -1.11 -14.56
C VAL A 133 -22.85 0.24 -15.30
N GLU A 134 -23.70 0.53 -16.29
CA GLU A 134 -23.66 1.81 -16.99
C GLU A 134 -23.93 3.01 -16.06
N ALA A 135 -24.94 2.92 -15.19
CA ALA A 135 -25.26 3.96 -14.23
C ALA A 135 -24.12 4.17 -13.22
N GLU A 136 -23.50 3.09 -12.75
CA GLU A 136 -22.39 3.14 -11.81
C GLU A 136 -21.14 3.76 -12.46
N GLN A 137 -20.86 3.43 -13.70
CA GLN A 137 -19.70 3.96 -14.44
C GLN A 137 -19.91 5.37 -15.00
N GLN A 138 -21.13 5.88 -15.02
CA GLN A 138 -21.47 7.17 -15.63
C GLN A 138 -20.58 8.31 -15.10
N ARG A 139 -20.28 8.32 -13.81
CA ARG A 139 -19.43 9.34 -13.20
C ARG A 139 -18.01 9.30 -13.75
N THR A 140 -17.41 8.11 -13.86
CA THR A 140 -16.08 7.93 -14.46
C THR A 140 -16.06 8.38 -15.92
N VAL A 141 -17.07 8.01 -16.68
CA VAL A 141 -17.19 8.43 -18.09
C VAL A 141 -17.32 9.94 -18.20
N GLN A 142 -18.11 10.58 -17.34
CA GLN A 142 -18.25 12.03 -17.32
C GLN A 142 -16.93 12.71 -16.97
N PHE A 143 -16.22 12.22 -15.95
CA PHE A 143 -14.91 12.73 -15.57
C PHE A 143 -13.90 12.64 -16.73
N ILE A 144 -13.85 11.50 -17.44
CA ILE A 144 -12.98 11.32 -18.61
C ILE A 144 -13.33 12.30 -19.72
N LYS A 145 -14.63 12.51 -19.97
CA LYS A 145 -15.09 13.50 -20.95
C LYS A 145 -14.65 14.92 -20.58
N ASP A 146 -14.84 15.31 -19.32
CA ASP A 146 -14.46 16.64 -18.84
C ASP A 146 -12.95 16.90 -18.99
N VAL A 147 -12.11 15.88 -18.70
CA VAL A 147 -10.66 15.97 -18.90
C VAL A 147 -10.31 16.09 -20.38
N ARG A 148 -10.97 15.29 -21.24
CA ARG A 148 -10.80 15.34 -22.70
C ARG A 148 -11.18 16.69 -23.28
N ASP A 149 -12.31 17.23 -22.89
CA ASP A 149 -12.81 18.53 -23.38
C ASP A 149 -11.87 19.67 -22.96
N LYS A 150 -11.31 19.61 -21.74
CA LYS A 150 -10.29 20.57 -21.30
C LYS A 150 -8.98 20.45 -22.07
N LEU A 151 -8.54 19.24 -22.37
CA LEU A 151 -7.36 18.99 -23.19
C LEU A 151 -7.56 19.53 -24.63
N GLU A 152 -8.70 19.25 -25.22
CA GLU A 152 -9.08 19.73 -26.57
C GLU A 152 -9.09 21.27 -26.62
N SER A 153 -9.69 21.92 -25.61
CA SER A 153 -9.69 23.37 -25.50
C SER A 153 -8.26 23.94 -25.42
N CYS A 154 -7.41 23.31 -24.58
CA CYS A 154 -6.01 23.72 -24.45
C CYS A 154 -5.24 23.58 -25.77
N LEU A 155 -5.42 22.47 -26.49
CA LEU A 155 -4.77 22.24 -27.77
C LEU A 155 -5.21 23.28 -28.81
N ASN A 156 -6.50 23.59 -28.87
CA ASN A 156 -7.05 24.61 -29.76
C ASN A 156 -6.48 25.99 -29.46
N GLU A 157 -6.32 26.34 -28.18
CA GLU A 157 -5.68 27.62 -27.79
C GLU A 157 -4.22 27.67 -28.23
N VAL A 158 -3.47 26.56 -28.11
CA VAL A 158 -2.09 26.48 -28.57
C VAL A 158 -1.99 26.62 -30.09
N ILE A 159 -2.86 25.93 -30.84
CA ILE A 159 -2.90 26.03 -32.29
C ILE A 159 -3.24 27.46 -32.72
N TYR A 160 -4.21 28.10 -32.06
CA TYR A 160 -4.53 29.49 -32.31
C TYR A 160 -3.34 30.42 -32.07
N ALA A 161 -2.66 30.26 -30.96
CA ALA A 161 -1.46 31.05 -30.65
C ALA A 161 -0.34 30.84 -31.66
N LEU A 162 -0.13 29.60 -32.13
CA LEU A 162 0.85 29.28 -33.15
C LEU A 162 0.51 29.91 -34.51
N ASN A 163 -0.77 29.91 -34.89
CA ASN A 163 -1.19 30.55 -36.11
C ASN A 163 -1.00 32.07 -36.08
N VAL A 164 -1.37 32.72 -34.97
CA VAL A 164 -1.10 34.15 -34.77
C VAL A 164 0.40 34.46 -34.84
N TYR A 165 1.23 33.58 -34.26
CA TYR A 165 2.67 33.74 -34.29
C TYR A 165 3.24 33.56 -35.74
N ALA A 166 2.71 32.57 -36.47
CA ALA A 166 3.07 32.33 -37.87
C ALA A 166 2.74 33.51 -38.76
N ASP A 167 1.55 34.10 -38.60
CA ASP A 167 1.12 35.31 -39.34
C ASP A 167 2.02 36.50 -39.03
N LEU A 168 2.36 36.70 -37.75
CA LEU A 168 3.20 37.83 -37.33
C LEU A 168 4.60 37.77 -37.92
N TYR A 169 5.16 36.58 -38.09
CA TYR A 169 6.53 36.36 -38.63
C TYR A 169 6.58 35.93 -40.08
N GLY A 170 5.42 35.91 -40.77
CA GLY A 170 5.37 35.51 -42.21
C GLY A 170 5.73 34.04 -42.44
N LEU A 171 5.51 33.17 -41.45
CA LEU A 171 5.72 31.73 -41.54
C LEU A 171 4.49 31.06 -42.16
N ALA A 172 4.67 29.84 -42.72
CA ALA A 172 3.53 29.07 -43.18
C ALA A 172 2.60 28.70 -42.02
N PRO A 173 1.27 28.82 -42.16
CA PRO A 173 0.31 28.44 -41.14
C PRO A 173 0.47 26.96 -40.80
N VAL A 174 0.32 26.64 -39.52
CA VAL A 174 0.28 25.27 -39.04
C VAL A 174 -1.09 24.71 -39.47
N GLY A 175 -1.09 23.76 -40.42
CA GLY A 175 -2.29 23.12 -40.94
C GLY A 175 -2.97 22.20 -39.92
#